data_804d53509b2d9a9db5eafa2e409b3464
#
_entry.id   804d53509b2d9a9db5eafa2e409b3464
#
_cell.length_a   1.000
_cell.length_b   1.000
_cell.length_c   1.000
_cell.angle_alpha   90.00
_cell.angle_beta   90.00
_cell.angle_gamma   90.00
#
_symmetry.space_group_name_H-M   'P 1'
#
loop_
_entity.id
_entity.type
_entity.pdbx_description
1 polymer ?
#
loop_
_entity_poly.entity_id
_entity_poly.type
_entity_poly.pdbx_seq_one_letter_code
_entity_poly.pdbx_strand_id
1 'polypeptide(L)'
;MAYKDLREYIAALEERGLLRRITAEVDPELEITEITDRISKREGAENVALLFENVKGSKMPVLMNAFGSYERMALAFGVEKLDDIADELTEILKIPHISLQNKMNLMTLIPMARKAINFPKYVKSAPCQEVIETENPNLDEIPILKCWPDDGGPFVTLPLVFTKNPATGKRNVGMYRLQKYDSRTTGMHWHIHKNGAENFRDMKARGGERIEAAVAIGTDPVVTYAATAPLPRDIDEMVFAGFLRHKSVEMVKCITVDLEVPATAEIILEGYVDTNEMRREGPFGDHTGYYSLADDYPVFHITAITHRKDPIYSATVVGKPPMEDCFLAKATERIFLPLLKQMLPEVVDVNMPLEGVFHDCIVVSIKKQFPMHARKVMHALWGMGQMMNVKMIIVVDAHVNVQDMKEVWWRVFNNIDAKCDLEIVQGPLDVLDHSSPMAKWGSKLGIDATKTWPEEGHAREWPDEIVMSEDIVKRVNERWKEFGLD
;
A
#
# COMPACT_ATOMS: atom_id res chain seq x y z
N MET A 1 4.42 -19.53 2.91
CA MET A 1 5.91 -19.52 3.02
C MET A 1 6.44 -18.27 2.35
N ALA A 2 7.47 -17.62 2.92
CA ALA A 2 8.10 -16.45 2.29
C ALA A 2 8.85 -16.84 1.02
N TYR A 3 8.64 -16.12 -0.05
CA TYR A 3 9.42 -16.25 -1.28
C TYR A 3 10.86 -15.81 -1.04
N LYS A 4 11.78 -16.41 -1.77
CA LYS A 4 13.18 -16.03 -1.72
C LYS A 4 13.40 -14.65 -2.36
N ASP A 5 12.77 -14.44 -3.49
CA ASP A 5 12.91 -13.26 -4.34
C ASP A 5 11.67 -13.09 -5.26
N LEU A 6 11.70 -12.07 -6.11
CA LEU A 6 10.65 -11.80 -7.10
C LEU A 6 10.45 -12.98 -8.07
N ARG A 7 11.53 -13.69 -8.45
CA ARG A 7 11.46 -14.77 -9.45
C ARG A 7 10.71 -16.00 -8.93
N GLU A 8 10.89 -16.32 -7.66
CA GLU A 8 10.12 -17.38 -7.02
C GLU A 8 8.62 -17.02 -6.93
N TYR A 9 8.31 -15.74 -6.69
CA TYR A 9 6.93 -15.26 -6.72
C TYR A 9 6.35 -15.32 -8.15
N ILE A 10 7.09 -14.89 -9.18
CA ILE A 10 6.68 -15.01 -10.59
C ILE A 10 6.38 -16.48 -10.93
N ALA A 11 7.24 -17.41 -10.52
CA ALA A 11 7.03 -18.84 -10.76
C ALA A 11 5.73 -19.34 -10.07
N ALA A 12 5.46 -18.90 -8.84
CA ALA A 12 4.23 -19.24 -8.13
C ALA A 12 2.96 -18.65 -8.77
N LEU A 13 3.04 -17.44 -9.32
CA LEU A 13 1.95 -16.84 -10.10
C LEU A 13 1.68 -17.65 -11.37
N GLU A 14 2.73 -18.07 -12.06
CA GLU A 14 2.65 -18.85 -13.29
C GLU A 14 2.06 -20.26 -13.04
N GLU A 15 2.52 -20.94 -12.01
CA GLU A 15 2.01 -22.25 -11.60
C GLU A 15 0.51 -22.23 -11.31
N ARG A 16 0.00 -21.14 -10.76
CA ARG A 16 -1.42 -20.94 -10.46
C ARG A 16 -2.23 -20.36 -11.63
N GLY A 17 -1.61 -20.10 -12.78
CA GLY A 17 -2.28 -19.49 -13.93
C GLY A 17 -2.64 -18.02 -13.73
N LEU A 18 -2.03 -17.35 -12.73
CA LEU A 18 -2.24 -15.95 -12.38
C LEU A 18 -1.29 -15.00 -13.11
N LEU A 19 -0.47 -15.49 -14.05
CA LEU A 19 0.45 -14.72 -14.86
C LEU A 19 0.31 -15.09 -16.34
N ARG A 20 0.46 -14.07 -17.20
CA ARG A 20 0.59 -14.23 -18.66
C ARG A 20 1.92 -13.67 -19.14
N ARG A 21 2.66 -14.45 -19.94
CA ARG A 21 3.85 -14.01 -20.65
C ARG A 21 3.43 -13.41 -22.00
N ILE A 22 3.96 -12.25 -22.33
CA ILE A 22 3.73 -11.53 -23.58
C ILE A 22 5.05 -11.49 -24.33
N THR A 23 5.14 -12.23 -25.43
CA THR A 23 6.34 -12.36 -26.27
C THR A 23 6.35 -11.39 -27.46
N ALA A 24 5.19 -10.82 -27.78
CA ALA A 24 5.11 -9.76 -28.78
C ALA A 24 5.94 -8.56 -28.34
N GLU A 25 6.58 -7.88 -29.31
CA GLU A 25 7.27 -6.62 -29.01
C GLU A 25 6.26 -5.57 -28.55
N VAL A 26 6.57 -4.87 -27.45
CA VAL A 26 5.74 -3.81 -26.89
C VAL A 26 6.57 -2.57 -26.58
N ASP A 27 5.95 -1.39 -26.74
CA ASP A 27 6.58 -0.11 -26.42
C ASP A 27 6.41 0.22 -24.93
N PRO A 28 7.48 0.56 -24.18
CA PRO A 28 7.39 1.04 -22.82
C PRO A 28 6.72 2.42 -22.72
N GLU A 29 6.59 3.16 -23.82
CA GLU A 29 5.80 4.37 -23.87
C GLU A 29 4.35 4.04 -24.22
N LEU A 30 3.45 4.18 -23.27
CA LEU A 30 1.98 4.05 -23.32
C LEU A 30 1.43 2.63 -23.56
N GLU A 31 2.06 1.79 -24.42
CA GLU A 31 1.45 0.52 -24.82
C GLU A 31 1.38 -0.51 -23.70
N ILE A 32 2.47 -0.67 -22.94
CA ILE A 32 2.48 -1.54 -21.74
C ILE A 32 1.41 -1.08 -20.75
N THR A 33 1.25 0.23 -20.56
CA THR A 33 0.23 0.80 -19.67
C THR A 33 -1.17 0.46 -20.15
N GLU A 34 -1.49 0.69 -21.41
CA GLU A 34 -2.83 0.42 -21.97
C GLU A 34 -3.21 -1.05 -21.84
N ILE A 35 -2.28 -1.96 -22.10
CA ILE A 35 -2.52 -3.41 -21.93
C ILE A 35 -2.75 -3.72 -20.45
N THR A 36 -1.95 -3.17 -19.56
CA THR A 36 -2.05 -3.39 -18.10
C THR A 36 -3.37 -2.82 -17.57
N ASP A 37 -3.76 -1.61 -17.97
CA ASP A 37 -4.99 -0.96 -17.56
C ASP A 37 -6.23 -1.79 -17.93
N ARG A 38 -6.28 -2.35 -19.13
CA ARG A 38 -7.38 -3.24 -19.56
C ARG A 38 -7.45 -4.53 -18.76
N ILE A 39 -6.30 -5.09 -18.40
CA ILE A 39 -6.26 -6.37 -17.67
C ILE A 39 -6.57 -6.16 -16.19
N SER A 40 -6.07 -5.09 -15.58
CA SER A 40 -6.33 -4.81 -14.15
C SER A 40 -7.80 -4.56 -13.84
N LYS A 41 -8.60 -4.16 -14.83
CA LYS A 41 -10.04 -3.88 -14.72
C LYS A 41 -10.94 -5.08 -15.05
N ARG A 42 -10.35 -6.22 -15.41
CA ARG A 42 -11.12 -7.45 -15.62
C ARG A 42 -11.44 -8.11 -14.28
N GLU A 43 -12.46 -8.95 -14.28
CA GLU A 43 -12.89 -9.66 -13.08
C GLU A 43 -12.33 -11.09 -13.03
N GLY A 44 -12.16 -11.61 -11.82
CA GLY A 44 -11.78 -13.00 -11.57
C GLY A 44 -10.50 -13.43 -12.28
N ALA A 45 -10.55 -14.60 -12.92
CA ALA A 45 -9.39 -15.22 -13.58
C ALA A 45 -8.86 -14.48 -14.82
N GLU A 46 -9.57 -13.47 -15.31
CA GLU A 46 -9.10 -12.66 -16.42
C GLU A 46 -8.16 -11.52 -15.99
N ASN A 47 -8.20 -11.12 -14.72
CA ASN A 47 -7.25 -10.17 -14.15
C ASN A 47 -5.99 -10.92 -13.71
N VAL A 48 -4.94 -10.86 -14.50
CA VAL A 48 -3.67 -11.57 -14.28
C VAL A 48 -2.47 -10.62 -14.21
N ALA A 49 -1.39 -11.08 -13.61
CA ALA A 49 -0.09 -10.43 -13.76
C ALA A 49 0.44 -10.59 -15.19
N LEU A 50 1.22 -9.63 -15.65
CA LEU A 50 1.76 -9.59 -17.01
C LEU A 50 3.27 -9.54 -16.97
N LEU A 51 3.94 -10.44 -17.70
CA LEU A 51 5.38 -10.40 -17.93
C LEU A 51 5.64 -10.16 -19.42
N PHE A 52 6.06 -8.94 -19.75
CA PHE A 52 6.43 -8.54 -21.10
C PHE A 52 7.89 -8.92 -21.33
N GLU A 53 8.13 -9.91 -22.19
CA GLU A 53 9.46 -10.47 -22.42
C GLU A 53 10.24 -9.75 -23.54
N ASN A 54 9.54 -9.04 -24.42
CA ASN A 54 10.14 -8.35 -25.56
C ASN A 54 9.74 -6.88 -25.53
N VAL A 55 10.57 -6.07 -24.89
CA VAL A 55 10.33 -4.63 -24.71
C VAL A 55 11.23 -3.84 -25.64
N LYS A 56 10.63 -3.00 -26.46
CA LYS A 56 11.33 -2.16 -27.44
C LYS A 56 12.43 -1.33 -26.76
N GLY A 57 13.64 -1.44 -27.27
CA GLY A 57 14.79 -0.68 -26.80
C GLY A 57 15.45 -1.21 -25.52
N SER A 58 14.96 -2.31 -24.93
CA SER A 58 15.56 -2.91 -23.74
C SER A 58 15.65 -4.44 -23.84
N LYS A 59 16.60 -5.02 -23.11
CA LYS A 59 16.71 -6.46 -22.94
C LYS A 59 16.01 -6.95 -21.65
N MET A 60 15.57 -6.03 -20.82
CA MET A 60 14.95 -6.33 -19.54
C MET A 60 13.45 -6.59 -19.73
N PRO A 61 12.93 -7.75 -19.33
CA PRO A 61 11.49 -7.96 -19.29
C PRO A 61 10.85 -7.05 -18.22
N VAL A 62 9.58 -6.71 -18.45
CA VAL A 62 8.79 -5.85 -17.55
C VAL A 62 7.69 -6.65 -16.89
N LEU A 63 7.66 -6.66 -15.55
CA LEU A 63 6.59 -7.27 -14.77
C LEU A 63 5.59 -6.20 -14.32
N MET A 64 4.29 -6.43 -14.62
CA MET A 64 3.19 -5.52 -14.31
C MET A 64 2.06 -6.25 -13.60
N ASN A 65 1.28 -5.52 -12.82
CA ASN A 65 0.05 -6.00 -12.17
C ASN A 65 0.28 -7.24 -11.28
N ALA A 66 1.46 -7.35 -10.69
CA ALA A 66 1.83 -8.51 -9.88
C ALA A 66 1.00 -8.64 -8.59
N PHE A 67 0.48 -7.52 -8.07
CA PHE A 67 -0.30 -7.41 -6.82
C PHE A 67 -1.79 -7.08 -7.06
N GLY A 68 -2.24 -6.95 -8.30
CA GLY A 68 -3.53 -6.36 -8.68
C GLY A 68 -4.76 -7.26 -8.49
N SER A 69 -4.80 -8.14 -7.47
CA SER A 69 -6.00 -8.86 -7.03
C SER A 69 -5.84 -9.35 -5.58
N TYR A 70 -6.97 -9.64 -4.91
CA TYR A 70 -6.94 -10.23 -3.56
C TYR A 70 -6.17 -11.56 -3.52
N GLU A 71 -6.35 -12.39 -4.54
CA GLU A 71 -5.68 -13.69 -4.63
C GLU A 71 -4.16 -13.54 -4.77
N ARG A 72 -3.69 -12.64 -5.64
CA ARG A 72 -2.26 -12.38 -5.81
C ARG A 72 -1.64 -11.73 -4.58
N MET A 73 -2.38 -10.84 -3.89
CA MET A 73 -1.92 -10.30 -2.62
C MET A 73 -1.83 -11.37 -1.53
N ALA A 74 -2.84 -12.22 -1.36
CA ALA A 74 -2.79 -13.33 -0.41
C ALA A 74 -1.61 -14.28 -0.74
N LEU A 75 -1.42 -14.60 -2.02
CA LEU A 75 -0.29 -15.39 -2.50
C LEU A 75 1.06 -14.70 -2.16
N ALA A 76 1.18 -13.39 -2.36
CA ALA A 76 2.39 -12.63 -2.03
C ALA A 76 2.80 -12.78 -0.56
N PHE A 77 1.83 -12.84 0.35
CA PHE A 77 2.06 -13.09 1.77
C PHE A 77 2.15 -14.57 2.15
N GLY A 78 1.84 -15.48 1.23
CA GLY A 78 1.82 -16.92 1.50
C GLY A 78 0.71 -17.36 2.44
N VAL A 79 -0.42 -16.67 2.43
CA VAL A 79 -1.65 -16.93 3.21
C VAL A 79 -2.81 -17.29 2.28
N GLU A 80 -3.89 -17.83 2.83
CA GLU A 80 -5.12 -18.12 2.05
C GLU A 80 -5.92 -16.83 1.81
N LYS A 81 -5.99 -15.97 2.82
CA LYS A 81 -6.65 -14.65 2.76
C LYS A 81 -5.89 -13.63 3.60
N LEU A 82 -6.04 -12.36 3.29
CA LEU A 82 -5.34 -11.28 4.00
C LEU A 82 -5.72 -11.18 5.49
N ASP A 83 -6.94 -11.59 5.85
CA ASP A 83 -7.39 -11.63 7.24
C ASP A 83 -6.58 -12.58 8.12
N ASP A 84 -5.95 -13.60 7.55
CA ASP A 84 -5.08 -14.53 8.31
C ASP A 84 -3.91 -13.79 8.98
N ILE A 85 -3.40 -12.72 8.34
CA ILE A 85 -2.35 -11.86 8.90
C ILE A 85 -2.91 -11.03 10.06
N ALA A 86 -4.13 -10.52 9.91
CA ALA A 86 -4.83 -9.77 10.97
C ALA A 86 -5.08 -10.64 12.21
N ASP A 87 -5.48 -11.89 12.00
CA ASP A 87 -5.70 -12.86 13.07
C ASP A 87 -4.40 -13.15 13.83
N GLU A 88 -3.29 -13.37 13.12
CA GLU A 88 -1.97 -13.55 13.72
C GLU A 88 -1.54 -12.32 14.54
N LEU A 89 -1.69 -11.13 13.98
CA LEU A 89 -1.37 -9.89 14.68
C LEU A 89 -2.25 -9.71 15.92
N THR A 90 -3.53 -10.08 15.83
CA THR A 90 -4.46 -10.06 16.99
C THR A 90 -3.98 -10.96 18.10
N GLU A 91 -3.51 -12.18 17.80
CA GLU A 91 -2.96 -13.08 18.82
C GLU A 91 -1.70 -12.53 19.48
N ILE A 92 -0.83 -11.86 18.72
CA ILE A 92 0.35 -11.19 19.26
C ILE A 92 -0.04 -10.03 20.20
N LEU A 93 -1.05 -9.25 19.81
CA LEU A 93 -1.52 -8.10 20.58
C LEU A 93 -2.27 -8.50 21.87
N LYS A 94 -2.82 -9.72 21.94
CA LYS A 94 -3.43 -10.29 23.17
C LYS A 94 -2.41 -10.68 24.24
N ILE A 95 -1.10 -10.73 23.90
CA ILE A 95 -0.05 -11.02 24.86
C ILE A 95 -0.09 -9.91 25.94
N PRO A 96 -0.32 -10.23 27.22
CA PRO A 96 -0.52 -9.21 28.25
C PRO A 96 0.65 -8.25 28.32
N HIS A 97 0.38 -6.96 28.47
CA HIS A 97 1.40 -5.97 28.81
C HIS A 97 2.14 -6.48 30.05
N ILE A 98 3.42 -6.80 29.89
CA ILE A 98 4.24 -7.40 30.94
C ILE A 98 4.31 -6.41 32.10
N SER A 99 3.58 -6.69 33.18
CA SER A 99 3.91 -6.13 34.47
C SER A 99 5.29 -6.69 34.84
N LEU A 100 6.28 -5.84 35.01
CA LEU A 100 7.66 -6.18 35.42
C LEU A 100 7.73 -7.02 36.71
N GLN A 101 6.58 -7.25 37.37
CA GLN A 101 6.47 -8.02 38.62
C GLN A 101 6.36 -9.54 38.42
N ASN A 102 6.09 -10.05 37.24
CA ASN A 102 5.95 -11.49 36.97
C ASN A 102 7.09 -12.03 36.09
N LYS A 103 8.24 -12.35 36.71
CA LYS A 103 9.39 -12.99 36.05
C LYS A 103 9.07 -14.30 35.30
N MET A 104 8.02 -15.01 35.67
CA MET A 104 7.62 -16.28 35.08
C MET A 104 7.02 -16.12 33.68
N ASN A 105 6.31 -15.01 33.45
CA ASN A 105 5.74 -14.71 32.11
C ASN A 105 6.81 -14.23 31.10
N LEU A 106 7.93 -13.70 31.57
CA LEU A 106 9.02 -13.25 30.69
C LEU A 106 9.66 -14.41 29.91
N MET A 107 9.81 -15.57 30.55
CA MET A 107 10.44 -16.74 29.92
C MET A 107 9.58 -17.38 28.82
N THR A 108 8.26 -17.27 28.88
CA THR A 108 7.34 -17.77 27.84
C THR A 108 7.15 -16.77 26.72
N LEU A 109 7.30 -15.48 26.98
CA LEU A 109 7.11 -14.40 26.00
C LEU A 109 8.35 -14.13 25.12
N ILE A 110 9.56 -14.36 25.67
CA ILE A 110 10.82 -14.20 24.90
C ILE A 110 10.86 -15.10 23.65
N PRO A 111 10.49 -16.39 23.69
CA PRO A 111 10.43 -17.23 22.49
C PRO A 111 9.38 -16.80 21.47
N MET A 112 8.20 -16.29 21.92
CA MET A 112 7.15 -15.78 21.04
C MET A 112 7.55 -14.46 20.39
N ALA A 113 8.09 -13.52 21.17
CA ALA A 113 8.64 -12.26 20.63
C ALA A 113 9.81 -12.51 19.67
N ARG A 114 10.69 -13.49 19.95
CA ARG A 114 11.76 -13.89 19.04
C ARG A 114 11.26 -14.55 17.76
N LYS A 115 10.10 -15.22 17.78
CA LYS A 115 9.48 -15.76 16.56
C LYS A 115 8.83 -14.65 15.73
N ALA A 116 8.30 -13.61 16.37
CA ALA A 116 7.65 -12.49 15.71
C ALA A 116 8.64 -11.48 15.10
N ILE A 117 9.82 -11.30 15.72
CA ILE A 117 10.80 -10.29 15.28
C ILE A 117 11.93 -10.95 14.50
N ASN A 118 11.90 -10.82 13.18
CA ASN A 118 12.95 -11.28 12.26
C ASN A 118 13.79 -10.10 11.79
N PHE A 119 14.83 -9.75 12.55
CA PHE A 119 15.75 -8.68 12.17
C PHE A 119 16.45 -8.98 10.84
N PRO A 120 16.75 -7.95 10.02
CA PRO A 120 17.52 -8.11 8.80
C PRO A 120 18.86 -8.80 9.02
N LYS A 121 19.27 -9.63 8.06
CA LYS A 121 20.57 -10.29 8.05
C LYS A 121 21.46 -9.68 6.98
N TYR A 122 22.71 -9.34 7.35
CA TYR A 122 23.66 -8.75 6.42
C TYR A 122 24.50 -9.82 5.76
N VAL A 123 24.56 -9.77 4.41
CA VAL A 123 25.36 -10.68 3.58
C VAL A 123 26.49 -9.92 2.91
N LYS A 124 27.57 -10.63 2.54
CA LYS A 124 28.77 -10.03 1.92
C LYS A 124 28.69 -9.97 0.39
N SER A 125 27.88 -10.81 -0.21
CA SER A 125 27.67 -10.88 -1.66
C SER A 125 26.18 -11.13 -1.93
N ALA A 126 25.67 -10.59 -3.01
CA ALA A 126 24.24 -10.58 -3.29
C ALA A 126 23.94 -10.68 -4.79
N PRO A 127 22.83 -11.33 -5.18
CA PRO A 127 22.37 -11.36 -6.56
C PRO A 127 22.21 -9.97 -7.19
N CYS A 128 21.73 -9.00 -6.45
CA CYS A 128 21.57 -7.61 -6.95
C CYS A 128 22.89 -6.91 -7.28
N GLN A 129 24.04 -7.53 -7.01
CA GLN A 129 25.38 -7.01 -7.30
C GLN A 129 26.17 -7.93 -8.26
N GLU A 130 25.49 -8.76 -9.05
CA GLU A 130 26.16 -9.60 -10.08
C GLU A 130 26.74 -8.74 -11.20
N VAL A 131 26.13 -7.62 -11.52
CA VAL A 131 26.62 -6.58 -12.41
C VAL A 131 26.71 -5.26 -11.64
N ILE A 132 27.83 -4.55 -11.79
CA ILE A 132 28.09 -3.30 -11.06
C ILE A 132 28.59 -2.25 -12.08
N GLU A 133 27.82 -1.17 -12.20
CA GLU A 133 28.09 -0.05 -13.11
C GLU A 133 28.32 1.22 -12.30
N THR A 134 29.57 1.61 -12.11
CA THR A 134 29.97 2.82 -11.37
C THR A 134 30.58 3.90 -12.27
N GLU A 135 31.22 3.52 -13.38
CA GLU A 135 31.90 4.49 -14.25
C GLU A 135 30.88 5.25 -15.12
N ASN A 136 29.90 4.52 -15.67
CA ASN A 136 28.88 5.10 -16.56
C ASN A 136 27.49 4.51 -16.29
N PRO A 137 26.93 4.66 -15.06
CA PRO A 137 25.58 4.18 -14.79
C PRO A 137 24.57 4.85 -15.72
N ASN A 138 23.71 4.06 -16.37
CA ASN A 138 22.86 4.55 -17.44
C ASN A 138 21.41 4.07 -17.30
N LEU A 139 20.50 4.98 -16.96
CA LEU A 139 19.06 4.70 -16.85
C LEU A 139 18.38 4.40 -18.20
N ASP A 140 19.04 4.71 -19.33
CA ASP A 140 18.47 4.43 -20.66
C ASP A 140 18.42 2.93 -20.97
N GLU A 141 19.13 2.11 -20.22
CA GLU A 141 19.11 0.65 -20.35
C GLU A 141 17.90 0.00 -19.65
N ILE A 142 17.28 0.71 -18.70
CA ILE A 142 16.10 0.27 -17.96
C ILE A 142 14.85 0.73 -18.70
N PRO A 143 13.87 -0.15 -18.98
CA PRO A 143 12.64 0.19 -19.69
C PRO A 143 11.67 0.96 -18.78
N ILE A 144 12.07 2.15 -18.33
CA ILE A 144 11.27 3.01 -17.48
C ILE A 144 10.06 3.50 -18.28
N LEU A 145 8.86 3.31 -17.70
CA LEU A 145 7.61 3.52 -18.42
C LEU A 145 7.21 5.00 -18.47
N LYS A 146 6.77 5.48 -19.62
CA LYS A 146 5.86 6.62 -19.72
C LYS A 146 4.43 6.06 -19.73
N CYS A 147 3.70 6.24 -18.62
CA CYS A 147 2.43 5.56 -18.41
C CYS A 147 1.27 6.25 -19.16
N TRP A 148 1.16 7.57 -19.07
CA TRP A 148 0.03 8.29 -19.62
C TRP A 148 0.47 9.37 -20.63
N PRO A 149 -0.39 9.77 -21.59
CA PRO A 149 -0.02 10.69 -22.66
C PRO A 149 0.61 12.00 -22.19
N ASP A 150 0.05 12.60 -21.12
CA ASP A 150 0.47 13.90 -20.60
C ASP A 150 1.48 13.79 -19.44
N ASP A 151 2.00 12.58 -19.13
CA ASP A 151 3.10 12.43 -18.19
C ASP A 151 4.30 13.27 -18.64
N GLY A 152 4.95 13.94 -17.68
CA GLY A 152 6.11 14.80 -17.92
C GLY A 152 7.35 14.07 -18.43
N GLY A 153 7.30 12.74 -18.51
CA GLY A 153 8.35 11.84 -19.00
C GLY A 153 8.17 10.43 -18.45
N PRO A 154 9.18 9.55 -18.59
CA PRO A 154 9.16 8.22 -17.97
C PRO A 154 9.32 8.29 -16.45
N PHE A 155 8.62 7.40 -15.73
CA PHE A 155 8.67 7.30 -14.26
C PHE A 155 8.99 5.88 -13.79
N VAL A 156 9.86 5.76 -12.79
CA VAL A 156 9.97 4.55 -11.99
C VAL A 156 8.81 4.57 -11.00
N THR A 157 7.91 3.59 -11.11
CA THR A 157 6.59 3.62 -10.45
C THR A 157 6.48 2.69 -9.25
N LEU A 158 7.39 1.71 -9.10
CA LEU A 158 7.40 0.77 -7.98
C LEU A 158 8.78 0.71 -7.28
N PRO A 159 9.39 1.86 -6.97
CA PRO A 159 10.70 1.92 -6.34
C PRO A 159 10.60 1.86 -4.81
N LEU A 160 11.51 1.14 -4.16
CA LEU A 160 11.70 1.17 -2.72
C LEU A 160 12.90 2.08 -2.42
N VAL A 161 12.64 3.25 -1.87
CA VAL A 161 13.67 4.28 -1.60
C VAL A 161 14.17 4.16 -0.18
N PHE A 162 15.45 3.87 -0.04
CA PHE A 162 16.17 3.72 1.22
C PHE A 162 16.91 5.01 1.56
N THR A 163 16.73 5.49 2.78
CA THR A 163 17.49 6.63 3.36
C THR A 163 17.81 6.32 4.82
N LYS A 164 18.74 7.07 5.41
CA LYS A 164 18.98 7.07 6.85
C LYS A 164 18.62 8.44 7.44
N ASN A 165 17.99 8.41 8.61
CA ASN A 165 17.72 9.62 9.38
C ASN A 165 19.09 10.24 9.80
N PRO A 166 19.37 11.50 9.43
CA PRO A 166 20.67 12.11 9.69
C PRO A 166 20.95 12.36 11.18
N ALA A 167 19.91 12.32 12.03
CA ALA A 167 20.05 12.49 13.47
C ALA A 167 20.32 11.18 14.21
N THR A 168 19.66 10.10 13.79
CA THR A 168 19.62 8.83 14.53
C THR A 168 20.34 7.70 13.82
N GLY A 169 20.64 7.83 12.52
CA GLY A 169 21.18 6.78 11.67
C GLY A 169 20.17 5.65 11.37
N LYS A 170 18.92 5.77 11.82
CA LYS A 170 17.90 4.78 11.56
C LYS A 170 17.50 4.79 10.08
N ARG A 171 17.36 3.58 9.52
CA ARG A 171 16.86 3.38 8.16
C ARG A 171 15.38 3.74 8.06
N ASN A 172 15.02 4.28 6.92
CA ASN A 172 13.64 4.44 6.44
C ASN A 172 13.55 3.90 5.02
N VAL A 173 12.47 3.20 4.73
CA VAL A 173 12.15 2.74 3.38
C VAL A 173 10.75 3.21 3.03
N GLY A 174 10.60 3.82 1.85
CA GLY A 174 9.28 4.26 1.38
C GLY A 174 9.16 4.11 -0.13
N MET A 175 7.93 4.02 -0.61
CA MET A 175 7.64 3.97 -2.04
C MET A 175 7.36 5.39 -2.53
N TYR A 176 8.24 5.91 -3.40
CA TYR A 176 8.15 7.25 -3.97
C TYR A 176 8.51 7.20 -5.44
N ARG A 177 7.63 7.63 -6.34
CA ARG A 177 7.90 7.67 -7.78
C ARG A 177 9.12 8.53 -8.12
N LEU A 178 9.78 8.20 -9.21
CA LEU A 178 10.97 8.89 -9.68
C LEU A 178 10.82 9.22 -11.17
N GLN A 179 10.69 10.51 -11.52
CA GLN A 179 10.70 10.93 -12.92
C GLN A 179 12.13 10.87 -13.46
N LYS A 180 12.36 10.12 -14.52
CA LYS A 180 13.64 10.15 -15.22
C LYS A 180 13.79 11.48 -15.95
N TYR A 181 14.86 12.21 -15.70
CA TYR A 181 15.20 13.44 -16.41
C TYR A 181 16.20 13.21 -17.51
N ASP A 182 17.21 12.40 -17.25
CA ASP A 182 18.25 12.01 -18.18
C ASP A 182 18.85 10.64 -17.79
N SER A 183 19.99 10.26 -18.36
CA SER A 183 20.61 8.95 -18.10
C SER A 183 21.12 8.75 -16.67
N ARG A 184 21.25 9.82 -15.87
CA ARG A 184 21.86 9.78 -14.52
C ARG A 184 21.08 10.51 -13.44
N THR A 185 19.98 11.19 -13.77
CA THR A 185 19.21 11.96 -12.81
C THR A 185 17.73 11.65 -12.87
N THR A 186 17.10 11.67 -11.69
CA THR A 186 15.64 11.56 -11.55
C THR A 186 15.11 12.60 -10.58
N GLY A 187 13.83 12.90 -10.65
CA GLY A 187 13.10 13.53 -9.55
C GLY A 187 12.97 12.56 -8.39
N MET A 188 12.88 13.09 -7.18
CA MET A 188 12.61 12.33 -5.97
C MET A 188 11.32 12.85 -5.35
N HIS A 189 10.20 12.18 -5.61
CA HIS A 189 8.87 12.64 -5.22
C HIS A 189 8.58 12.44 -3.73
N TRP A 190 9.24 13.18 -2.87
CA TRP A 190 9.02 13.13 -1.43
C TRP A 190 7.86 14.05 -1.00
N HIS A 191 6.70 13.47 -0.74
CA HIS A 191 5.60 14.21 -0.12
C HIS A 191 5.97 14.74 1.26
N ILE A 192 5.54 15.96 1.57
CA ILE A 192 5.90 16.71 2.79
C ILE A 192 5.62 15.97 4.11
N HIS A 193 4.64 15.06 4.12
CA HIS A 193 4.22 14.30 5.30
C HIS A 193 4.88 12.91 5.42
N LYS A 194 5.78 12.55 4.51
CA LYS A 194 6.45 11.25 4.50
C LYS A 194 7.83 11.31 5.14
N ASN A 195 8.26 10.19 5.74
CA ASN A 195 9.53 10.09 6.47
C ASN A 195 10.75 10.45 5.60
N GLY A 196 10.75 10.11 4.30
CA GLY A 196 11.82 10.51 3.37
C GLY A 196 11.96 12.04 3.25
N ALA A 197 10.84 12.75 3.15
CA ALA A 197 10.85 14.22 3.13
C ALA A 197 11.29 14.82 4.48
N GLU A 198 10.98 14.16 5.59
CA GLU A 198 11.47 14.58 6.91
C GLU A 198 13.00 14.43 7.01
N ASN A 199 13.54 13.29 6.60
CA ASN A 199 14.98 13.05 6.57
C ASN A 199 15.70 14.10 5.70
N PHE A 200 15.12 14.45 4.55
CA PHE A 200 15.65 15.51 3.68
C PHE A 200 15.64 16.89 4.37
N ARG A 201 14.52 17.27 5.01
CA ARG A 201 14.43 18.54 5.76
C ARG A 201 15.38 18.57 6.95
N ASP A 202 15.51 17.47 7.68
CA ASP A 202 16.42 17.36 8.82
C ASP A 202 17.87 17.49 8.37
N MET A 203 18.25 16.91 7.22
CA MET A 203 19.59 17.07 6.64
C MET A 203 19.85 18.53 6.28
N LYS A 204 18.94 19.18 5.57
CA LYS A 204 19.04 20.59 5.19
C LYS A 204 19.11 21.52 6.39
N ALA A 205 18.29 21.30 7.43
CA ALA A 205 18.29 22.09 8.66
C ALA A 205 19.62 21.97 9.43
N ARG A 206 20.35 20.88 9.29
CA ARG A 206 21.68 20.65 9.87
C ARG A 206 22.82 21.23 9.02
N GLY A 207 22.51 21.87 7.89
CA GLY A 207 23.50 22.41 6.97
C GLY A 207 24.17 21.33 6.10
N GLY A 208 23.61 20.13 6.02
CA GLY A 208 24.10 19.08 5.14
C GLY A 208 23.72 19.37 3.68
N GLU A 209 24.68 19.22 2.78
CA GLU A 209 24.49 19.50 1.35
C GLU A 209 23.87 18.31 0.60
N ARG A 210 23.99 17.09 1.12
CA ARG A 210 23.55 15.87 0.45
C ARG A 210 22.95 14.87 1.44
N ILE A 211 21.94 14.14 0.99
CA ILE A 211 21.43 12.95 1.66
C ILE A 211 21.62 11.75 0.73
N GLU A 212 22.28 10.71 1.23
CA GLU A 212 22.43 9.46 0.48
C GLU A 212 21.09 8.76 0.34
N ALA A 213 20.85 8.19 -0.84
CA ALA A 213 19.67 7.40 -1.14
C ALA A 213 20.05 6.19 -2.01
N ALA A 214 19.31 5.09 -1.81
CA ALA A 214 19.37 3.93 -2.68
C ALA A 214 17.95 3.51 -3.04
N VAL A 215 17.77 3.02 -4.27
CA VAL A 215 16.46 2.60 -4.78
C VAL A 215 16.53 1.14 -5.17
N ALA A 216 15.72 0.29 -4.54
CA ALA A 216 15.58 -1.11 -4.90
C ALA A 216 14.32 -1.30 -5.78
N ILE A 217 14.46 -2.06 -6.86
CA ILE A 217 13.39 -2.39 -7.80
C ILE A 217 13.35 -3.91 -7.94
N GLY A 218 12.14 -4.50 -7.94
CA GLY A 218 11.97 -5.93 -8.12
C GLY A 218 12.43 -6.75 -6.90
N THR A 219 11.95 -6.40 -5.71
CA THR A 219 12.24 -7.13 -4.47
C THR A 219 11.25 -8.30 -4.26
N ASP A 220 11.48 -9.09 -3.23
CA ASP A 220 10.46 -10.00 -2.68
C ASP A 220 9.12 -9.25 -2.48
N PRO A 221 7.97 -9.88 -2.76
CA PRO A 221 6.68 -9.20 -2.74
C PRO A 221 6.32 -8.60 -1.38
N VAL A 222 6.67 -9.25 -0.27
CA VAL A 222 6.40 -8.71 1.08
C VAL A 222 7.30 -7.54 1.40
N VAL A 223 8.55 -7.54 0.91
CA VAL A 223 9.46 -6.40 1.03
C VAL A 223 8.94 -5.20 0.23
N THR A 224 8.40 -5.45 -0.97
CA THR A 224 7.74 -4.41 -1.78
C THR A 224 6.55 -3.81 -1.02
N TYR A 225 5.67 -4.64 -0.45
CA TYR A 225 4.55 -4.16 0.37
C TYR A 225 5.00 -3.36 1.60
N ALA A 226 6.02 -3.84 2.32
CA ALA A 226 6.47 -3.20 3.56
C ALA A 226 6.89 -1.72 3.36
N ALA A 227 7.39 -1.37 2.18
CA ALA A 227 7.72 0.01 1.82
C ALA A 227 6.48 0.92 1.66
N THR A 228 5.27 0.37 1.55
CA THR A 228 4.01 1.12 1.48
C THR A 228 3.31 1.23 2.84
N ALA A 229 3.71 0.41 3.82
CA ALA A 229 3.04 0.29 5.10
C ALA A 229 3.10 1.59 5.91
N PRO A 230 1.98 2.03 6.52
CA PRO A 230 1.92 3.27 7.30
C PRO A 230 2.52 3.08 8.70
N LEU A 231 3.79 2.71 8.77
CA LEU A 231 4.48 2.47 10.02
C LEU A 231 4.76 3.78 10.77
N PRO A 232 4.73 3.76 12.11
CA PRO A 232 5.20 4.87 12.91
C PRO A 232 6.67 5.21 12.61
N ARG A 233 7.03 6.48 12.82
CA ARG A 233 8.42 6.93 12.67
C ARG A 233 9.37 6.05 13.48
N ASP A 234 10.53 5.78 12.93
CA ASP A 234 11.61 4.97 13.54
C ASP A 234 11.32 3.45 13.67
N ILE A 235 10.22 2.95 13.13
CA ILE A 235 10.03 1.51 12.92
C ILE A 235 10.65 1.13 11.57
N ASP A 236 11.56 0.18 11.59
CA ASP A 236 12.28 -0.29 10.39
C ASP A 236 11.36 -1.19 9.54
N GLU A 237 11.08 -0.77 8.31
CA GLU A 237 10.23 -1.50 7.35
C GLU A 237 10.79 -2.89 7.03
N MET A 238 12.11 -3.10 7.11
CA MET A 238 12.73 -4.40 6.88
C MET A 238 12.52 -5.37 8.06
N VAL A 239 12.39 -4.84 9.28
CA VAL A 239 11.95 -5.64 10.45
C VAL A 239 10.49 -6.03 10.29
N PHE A 240 9.64 -5.10 9.85
CA PHE A 240 8.23 -5.37 9.57
C PHE A 240 8.06 -6.39 8.44
N ALA A 241 8.81 -6.27 7.35
CA ALA A 241 8.86 -7.28 6.29
C ALA A 241 9.29 -8.65 6.83
N GLY A 242 10.30 -8.67 7.71
CA GLY A 242 10.76 -9.89 8.38
C GLY A 242 9.68 -10.54 9.25
N PHE A 243 8.86 -9.74 9.92
CA PHE A 243 7.68 -10.21 10.65
C PHE A 243 6.67 -10.86 9.71
N LEU A 244 6.21 -10.15 8.70
CA LEU A 244 5.21 -10.64 7.73
C LEU A 244 5.67 -11.90 6.96
N ARG A 245 6.97 -12.01 6.70
CA ARG A 245 7.57 -13.15 5.98
C ARG A 245 7.86 -14.35 6.89
N HIS A 246 7.83 -14.19 8.21
CA HIS A 246 8.37 -15.16 9.19
C HIS A 246 9.84 -15.53 8.92
N LYS A 247 10.56 -14.66 8.21
CA LYS A 247 11.95 -14.87 7.80
C LYS A 247 12.66 -13.54 7.63
N SER A 248 13.90 -13.45 8.12
CA SER A 248 14.74 -12.26 7.97
C SER A 248 14.90 -11.86 6.51
N VAL A 249 14.87 -10.56 6.24
CA VAL A 249 15.29 -9.99 4.96
C VAL A 249 16.81 -10.01 4.90
N GLU A 250 17.38 -10.55 3.83
CA GLU A 250 18.82 -10.47 3.59
C GLU A 250 19.15 -9.11 2.97
N MET A 251 20.11 -8.41 3.57
CA MET A 251 20.54 -7.07 3.16
C MET A 251 22.01 -7.10 2.77
N VAL A 252 22.38 -6.33 1.77
CA VAL A 252 23.76 -6.13 1.34
C VAL A 252 24.11 -4.65 1.38
N LYS A 253 25.37 -4.34 1.70
CA LYS A 253 25.89 -2.97 1.67
C LYS A 253 25.96 -2.48 0.22
N CYS A 254 25.53 -1.24 -0.01
CA CYS A 254 25.70 -0.54 -1.27
C CYS A 254 27.19 -0.33 -1.61
N ILE A 255 27.46 -0.08 -2.88
CA ILE A 255 28.84 0.08 -3.41
C ILE A 255 29.35 1.52 -3.19
N THR A 256 28.49 2.53 -3.44
CA THR A 256 28.90 3.95 -3.47
C THR A 256 28.33 4.79 -2.33
N VAL A 257 27.39 4.27 -1.56
CA VAL A 257 26.72 4.98 -0.45
C VAL A 257 26.70 4.13 0.82
N ASP A 258 26.59 4.75 1.99
CA ASP A 258 26.54 4.05 3.29
C ASP A 258 25.12 3.61 3.65
N LEU A 259 24.53 2.86 2.75
CA LEU A 259 23.20 2.27 2.90
C LEU A 259 23.26 0.75 2.70
N GLU A 260 22.23 0.07 3.15
CA GLU A 260 22.00 -1.35 2.89
C GLU A 260 20.66 -1.55 2.20
N VAL A 261 20.64 -2.47 1.23
CA VAL A 261 19.49 -2.76 0.36
C VAL A 261 19.17 -4.24 0.34
N PRO A 262 17.94 -4.66 -0.03
CA PRO A 262 17.61 -6.08 -0.16
C PRO A 262 18.52 -6.80 -1.15
N ALA A 263 19.19 -7.83 -0.66
CA ALA A 263 20.19 -8.58 -1.41
C ALA A 263 19.63 -9.27 -2.67
N THR A 264 18.33 -9.55 -2.68
CA THR A 264 17.65 -10.29 -3.75
C THR A 264 16.87 -9.39 -4.72
N ALA A 265 17.00 -8.07 -4.62
CA ALA A 265 16.42 -7.15 -5.59
C ALA A 265 16.93 -7.43 -7.01
N GLU A 266 16.16 -7.07 -8.00
CA GLU A 266 16.54 -7.21 -9.41
C GLU A 266 17.50 -6.09 -9.83
N ILE A 267 17.20 -4.84 -9.43
CA ILE A 267 17.97 -3.63 -9.78
C ILE A 267 18.11 -2.74 -8.54
N ILE A 268 19.28 -2.15 -8.36
CA ILE A 268 19.55 -1.12 -7.34
C ILE A 268 20.11 0.13 -8.04
N LEU A 269 19.56 1.29 -7.72
CA LEU A 269 20.11 2.59 -8.07
C LEU A 269 20.70 3.20 -6.79
N GLU A 270 21.97 3.57 -6.82
CA GLU A 270 22.66 4.18 -5.69
C GLU A 270 23.01 5.62 -6.01
N GLY A 271 22.98 6.51 -5.00
CA GLY A 271 23.33 7.90 -5.23
C GLY A 271 22.98 8.82 -4.07
N TYR A 272 22.76 10.09 -4.39
CA TYR A 272 22.46 11.12 -3.41
C TYR A 272 21.44 12.13 -3.95
N VAL A 273 20.76 12.79 -3.04
CA VAL A 273 19.89 13.94 -3.31
C VAL A 273 20.56 15.19 -2.78
N ASP A 274 20.79 16.19 -3.64
CA ASP A 274 21.32 17.49 -3.25
C ASP A 274 20.21 18.31 -2.55
N THR A 275 20.51 18.85 -1.37
CA THR A 275 19.54 19.60 -0.56
C THR A 275 19.18 20.98 -1.14
N ASN A 276 19.92 21.46 -2.12
CA ASN A 276 19.76 22.76 -2.73
C ASN A 276 19.30 22.68 -4.19
N GLU A 277 19.24 21.48 -4.78
CA GLU A 277 18.80 21.29 -6.15
C GLU A 277 17.35 20.83 -6.21
N MET A 278 16.51 21.61 -6.88
CA MET A 278 15.10 21.30 -7.17
C MET A 278 14.89 21.37 -8.68
N ARG A 279 14.05 20.47 -9.19
CA ARG A 279 13.74 20.42 -10.63
C ARG A 279 12.27 20.12 -10.83
N ARG A 280 11.71 20.63 -11.92
CA ARG A 280 10.31 20.43 -12.27
C ARG A 280 10.04 18.96 -12.54
N GLU A 281 9.08 18.37 -11.83
CA GLU A 281 8.55 17.03 -11.99
C GLU A 281 7.09 17.07 -12.38
N GLY A 282 6.67 16.15 -13.20
CA GLY A 282 5.28 15.98 -13.62
C GLY A 282 4.94 16.76 -14.89
N PRO A 283 3.67 16.74 -15.29
CA PRO A 283 2.54 16.04 -14.65
C PRO A 283 2.73 14.53 -14.57
N PHE A 284 1.94 13.87 -13.73
CA PHE A 284 1.92 12.42 -13.61
C PHE A 284 0.48 11.93 -13.48
N GLY A 285 0.08 10.98 -14.32
CA GLY A 285 -1.21 10.29 -14.20
C GLY A 285 -1.24 9.46 -12.92
N ASP A 286 -2.04 9.90 -11.93
CA ASP A 286 -1.95 9.40 -10.56
C ASP A 286 -3.13 8.49 -10.18
N HIS A 287 -3.07 7.88 -9.01
CA HIS A 287 -4.02 6.86 -8.53
C HIS A 287 -5.45 7.39 -8.34
N THR A 288 -5.66 8.69 -8.29
CA THR A 288 -7.00 9.30 -8.32
C THR A 288 -7.68 9.21 -9.68
N GLY A 289 -6.97 8.78 -10.73
CA GLY A 289 -7.45 8.80 -12.11
C GLY A 289 -7.35 10.17 -12.78
N TYR A 290 -6.62 11.10 -12.16
CA TYR A 290 -6.34 12.45 -12.65
C TYR A 290 -4.84 12.71 -12.63
N TYR A 291 -4.39 13.66 -13.45
CA TYR A 291 -3.00 14.08 -13.40
C TYR A 291 -2.71 14.90 -12.15
N SER A 292 -1.67 14.53 -11.41
CA SER A 292 -1.06 15.42 -10.43
C SER A 292 -0.33 16.56 -11.15
N LEU A 293 -0.47 17.78 -10.65
CA LEU A 293 0.16 18.95 -11.26
C LEU A 293 1.67 18.87 -11.12
N ALA A 294 2.37 19.43 -12.11
CA ALA A 294 3.81 19.55 -12.05
C ALA A 294 4.22 20.51 -10.92
N ASP A 295 5.23 20.12 -10.12
CA ASP A 295 5.80 20.89 -9.03
C ASP A 295 7.31 20.65 -8.95
N ASP A 296 8.02 21.40 -8.10
CA ASP A 296 9.46 21.27 -7.94
C ASP A 296 9.82 20.25 -6.86
N TYR A 297 10.64 19.25 -7.21
CA TYR A 297 11.10 18.20 -6.32
C TYR A 297 12.62 18.09 -6.33
N PRO A 298 13.22 17.54 -5.24
CA PRO A 298 14.65 17.30 -5.17
C PRO A 298 15.13 16.39 -6.29
N VAL A 299 16.38 16.57 -6.71
CA VAL A 299 17.02 15.75 -7.75
C VAL A 299 17.86 14.65 -7.13
N PHE A 300 17.63 13.41 -7.58
CA PHE A 300 18.43 12.24 -7.22
C PHE A 300 19.49 12.01 -8.29
N HIS A 301 20.76 12.06 -7.89
CA HIS A 301 21.92 11.83 -8.74
C HIS A 301 22.44 10.42 -8.56
N ILE A 302 22.49 9.65 -9.63
CA ILE A 302 22.89 8.25 -9.62
C ILE A 302 24.41 8.14 -9.75
N THR A 303 25.02 7.43 -8.79
CA THR A 303 26.46 7.16 -8.73
C THR A 303 26.80 5.73 -9.12
N ALA A 304 25.85 4.80 -8.96
CA ALA A 304 25.97 3.42 -9.42
C ALA A 304 24.61 2.82 -9.77
N ILE A 305 24.62 1.90 -10.72
CA ILE A 305 23.52 0.96 -10.95
C ILE A 305 24.09 -0.44 -10.74
N THR A 306 23.46 -1.24 -9.87
CA THR A 306 23.81 -2.64 -9.72
C THR A 306 22.57 -3.50 -9.99
N HIS A 307 22.76 -4.69 -10.57
CA HIS A 307 21.65 -5.54 -10.93
C HIS A 307 22.05 -7.01 -11.06
N ARG A 308 21.05 -7.87 -11.14
CA ARG A 308 21.23 -9.29 -11.51
C ARG A 308 21.65 -9.39 -12.99
N LYS A 309 22.24 -10.51 -13.41
CA LYS A 309 22.68 -10.68 -14.81
C LYS A 309 21.57 -10.46 -15.83
N ASP A 310 20.38 -11.00 -15.56
CA ASP A 310 19.21 -10.88 -16.44
C ASP A 310 18.06 -10.27 -15.60
N PRO A 311 18.11 -8.95 -15.30
CA PRO A 311 17.20 -8.32 -14.38
C PRO A 311 15.79 -8.20 -14.96
N ILE A 312 14.80 -8.33 -14.08
CA ILE A 312 13.39 -8.08 -14.38
C ILE A 312 13.03 -6.69 -13.83
N TYR A 313 12.57 -5.80 -14.68
CA TYR A 313 12.05 -4.51 -14.25
C TYR A 313 10.61 -4.67 -13.76
N SER A 314 10.39 -4.52 -12.46
CA SER A 314 9.06 -4.55 -11.86
C SER A 314 8.52 -3.13 -11.73
N ALA A 315 7.35 -2.88 -12.31
CA ALA A 315 6.70 -1.59 -12.31
C ALA A 315 5.20 -1.75 -12.02
N THR A 316 4.54 -0.65 -11.69
CA THR A 316 3.09 -0.57 -11.55
C THR A 316 2.54 0.57 -12.39
N VAL A 317 1.27 0.50 -12.74
CA VAL A 317 0.50 1.62 -13.29
C VAL A 317 -0.53 2.02 -12.26
N VAL A 318 -0.65 3.30 -12.02
CA VAL A 318 -1.74 3.90 -11.25
C VAL A 318 -2.62 4.72 -12.17
N GLY A 319 -3.88 4.88 -11.80
CA GLY A 319 -4.87 5.57 -12.62
C GLY A 319 -6.27 5.37 -12.10
N LYS A 320 -7.27 5.47 -12.98
CA LYS A 320 -8.66 5.23 -12.59
C LYS A 320 -8.81 3.82 -12.01
N PRO A 321 -9.34 3.68 -10.77
CA PRO A 321 -9.46 2.36 -10.12
C PRO A 321 -10.42 1.40 -10.85
N PRO A 322 -10.30 0.08 -10.64
CA PRO A 322 -9.30 -0.56 -9.82
C PRO A 322 -7.93 -0.67 -10.51
N MET A 323 -6.85 -0.46 -9.76
CA MET A 323 -5.46 -0.66 -10.17
C MET A 323 -4.71 -1.41 -9.06
N GLU A 324 -3.47 -1.77 -9.30
CA GLU A 324 -2.66 -2.61 -8.39
C GLU A 324 -2.48 -2.01 -6.99
N ASP A 325 -2.32 -0.70 -6.89
CA ASP A 325 -2.17 0.07 -5.66
C ASP A 325 -3.38 -0.05 -4.72
N CYS A 326 -4.59 -0.18 -5.28
CA CYS A 326 -5.81 -0.44 -4.51
C CYS A 326 -5.71 -1.74 -3.70
N PHE A 327 -5.10 -2.78 -4.24
CA PHE A 327 -4.94 -4.07 -3.56
C PHE A 327 -3.81 -4.05 -2.52
N LEU A 328 -2.76 -3.25 -2.73
CA LEU A 328 -1.77 -2.96 -1.70
C LEU A 328 -2.42 -2.24 -0.51
N ALA A 329 -3.32 -1.30 -0.78
CA ALA A 329 -4.09 -0.62 0.25
C ALA A 329 -5.06 -1.56 0.98
N LYS A 330 -5.67 -2.52 0.29
CA LYS A 330 -6.50 -3.57 0.91
C LYS A 330 -5.69 -4.45 1.87
N ALA A 331 -4.46 -4.78 1.54
CA ALA A 331 -3.58 -5.48 2.48
C ALA A 331 -3.33 -4.62 3.73
N THR A 332 -3.08 -3.32 3.58
CA THR A 332 -2.91 -2.39 4.69
C THR A 332 -4.17 -2.32 5.56
N GLU A 333 -5.35 -2.20 4.95
CA GLU A 333 -6.64 -2.22 5.64
C GLU A 333 -6.78 -3.45 6.56
N ARG A 334 -6.51 -4.66 6.03
CA ARG A 334 -6.64 -5.89 6.80
C ARG A 334 -5.56 -6.03 7.87
N ILE A 335 -4.30 -5.79 7.54
CA ILE A 335 -3.16 -5.95 8.44
C ILE A 335 -3.25 -4.99 9.64
N PHE A 336 -3.71 -3.75 9.43
CA PHE A 336 -3.78 -2.74 10.49
C PHE A 336 -5.12 -2.69 11.24
N LEU A 337 -6.14 -3.44 10.80
CA LEU A 337 -7.44 -3.53 11.48
C LEU A 337 -7.33 -3.91 12.98
N PRO A 338 -6.49 -4.88 13.40
CA PRO A 338 -6.35 -5.20 14.84
C PRO A 338 -5.84 -4.03 15.69
N LEU A 339 -4.93 -3.22 15.14
CA LEU A 339 -4.43 -2.02 15.83
C LEU A 339 -5.52 -0.96 15.95
N LEU A 340 -6.31 -0.77 14.89
CA LEU A 340 -7.46 0.13 14.92
C LEU A 340 -8.48 -0.31 16.00
N LYS A 341 -8.79 -1.60 16.09
CA LYS A 341 -9.69 -2.16 17.11
C LYS A 341 -9.16 -2.00 18.54
N GLN A 342 -7.86 -1.93 18.75
CA GLN A 342 -7.30 -1.61 20.07
C GLN A 342 -7.56 -0.15 20.47
N MET A 343 -7.49 0.78 19.51
CA MET A 343 -7.74 2.20 19.76
C MET A 343 -9.23 2.54 19.79
N LEU A 344 -10.02 1.84 18.99
CA LEU A 344 -11.47 2.01 18.84
C LEU A 344 -12.15 0.64 18.99
N PRO A 345 -12.35 0.14 20.22
CA PRO A 345 -12.87 -1.21 20.48
C PRO A 345 -14.30 -1.44 20.00
N GLU A 346 -15.05 -0.40 19.72
CA GLU A 346 -16.37 -0.46 19.08
C GLU A 346 -16.32 -0.86 17.62
N VAL A 347 -15.20 -0.68 16.92
CA VAL A 347 -15.04 -1.04 15.51
C VAL A 347 -15.08 -2.55 15.34
N VAL A 348 -15.93 -3.02 14.44
CA VAL A 348 -16.08 -4.43 14.07
C VAL A 348 -15.27 -4.73 12.82
N ASP A 349 -15.45 -3.93 11.77
CA ASP A 349 -14.73 -4.06 10.52
C ASP A 349 -14.63 -2.71 9.79
N VAL A 350 -13.71 -2.63 8.83
CA VAL A 350 -13.53 -1.46 7.96
C VAL A 350 -13.38 -1.88 6.51
N ASN A 351 -13.75 -1.00 5.60
CA ASN A 351 -13.53 -1.15 4.17
C ASN A 351 -13.09 0.18 3.56
N MET A 352 -11.96 0.20 2.88
CA MET A 352 -11.58 1.26 1.96
C MET A 352 -11.97 0.82 0.55
N PRO A 353 -13.12 1.28 0.01
CA PRO A 353 -13.57 0.88 -1.32
C PRO A 353 -12.52 1.20 -2.39
N LEU A 354 -12.40 0.34 -3.40
CA LEU A 354 -11.41 0.54 -4.48
C LEU A 354 -11.61 1.89 -5.17
N GLU A 355 -12.88 2.29 -5.35
CA GLU A 355 -13.27 3.57 -5.94
C GLU A 355 -12.88 4.78 -5.07
N GLY A 356 -12.69 4.57 -3.78
CA GLY A 356 -12.21 5.58 -2.82
C GLY A 356 -10.70 5.73 -2.79
N VAL A 357 -9.98 5.04 -3.67
CA VAL A 357 -8.53 5.13 -3.85
C VAL A 357 -7.75 5.22 -2.53
N PHE A 358 -8.13 4.39 -1.56
CA PHE A 358 -7.57 4.19 -0.22
C PHE A 358 -7.46 5.42 0.71
N HIS A 359 -7.88 6.60 0.28
CA HIS A 359 -7.90 7.79 1.15
C HIS A 359 -9.16 8.66 1.01
N ASP A 360 -9.96 8.50 -0.04
CA ASP A 360 -11.16 9.33 -0.21
C ASP A 360 -12.35 8.79 0.58
N CYS A 361 -12.42 7.48 0.83
CA CYS A 361 -13.54 6.88 1.54
C CYS A 361 -13.11 5.74 2.47
N ILE A 362 -13.70 5.69 3.66
CA ILE A 362 -13.67 4.53 4.54
C ILE A 362 -15.09 4.23 5.04
N VAL A 363 -15.48 2.97 4.99
CA VAL A 363 -16.71 2.45 5.60
C VAL A 363 -16.33 1.72 6.88
N VAL A 364 -17.06 1.95 7.98
CA VAL A 364 -16.76 1.40 9.31
C VAL A 364 -18.01 0.81 9.92
N SER A 365 -18.01 -0.46 10.26
CA SER A 365 -19.08 -1.04 11.10
C SER A 365 -18.71 -0.95 12.58
N ILE A 366 -19.68 -0.55 13.41
CA ILE A 366 -19.46 -0.36 14.85
C ILE A 366 -20.53 -1.03 15.71
N LYS A 367 -20.13 -1.44 16.92
CA LYS A 367 -21.07 -1.77 18.01
C LYS A 367 -21.47 -0.46 18.69
N LYS A 368 -22.57 0.14 18.21
CA LYS A 368 -23.13 1.37 18.81
C LYS A 368 -23.57 1.11 20.23
N GLN A 369 -23.17 1.94 21.20
CA GLN A 369 -23.40 1.74 22.63
C GLN A 369 -24.06 2.94 23.32
N PHE A 370 -24.03 4.11 22.68
CA PHE A 370 -24.61 5.36 23.21
C PHE A 370 -24.97 6.29 22.05
N PRO A 371 -25.83 7.27 22.26
CA PRO A 371 -26.18 8.26 21.26
C PRO A 371 -24.94 8.99 20.73
N MET A 372 -24.90 9.30 19.42
CA MET A 372 -23.78 9.98 18.72
C MET A 372 -22.47 9.17 18.69
N HIS A 373 -22.49 7.87 18.93
CA HIS A 373 -21.29 7.04 18.94
C HIS A 373 -20.61 7.00 17.56
N ALA A 374 -21.36 7.00 16.46
CA ALA A 374 -20.82 7.07 15.10
C ALA A 374 -19.97 8.34 14.89
N ARG A 375 -20.42 9.50 15.39
CA ARG A 375 -19.67 10.76 15.28
C ARG A 375 -18.37 10.73 16.06
N LYS A 376 -18.36 10.09 17.27
CA LYS A 376 -17.13 9.87 18.02
C LYS A 376 -16.10 9.09 17.19
N VAL A 377 -16.55 8.05 16.48
CA VAL A 377 -15.67 7.25 15.63
C VAL A 377 -15.16 8.06 14.43
N MET A 378 -16.02 8.84 13.75
CA MET A 378 -15.61 9.74 12.65
C MET A 378 -14.52 10.71 13.08
N HIS A 379 -14.73 11.41 14.21
CA HIS A 379 -13.75 12.38 14.73
C HIS A 379 -12.44 11.71 15.17
N ALA A 380 -12.51 10.50 15.76
CA ALA A 380 -11.33 9.74 16.13
C ALA A 380 -10.49 9.35 14.90
N LEU A 381 -11.13 8.86 13.84
CA LEU A 381 -10.45 8.53 12.58
C LEU A 381 -9.83 9.76 11.92
N TRP A 382 -10.56 10.87 11.81
CA TRP A 382 -10.01 12.12 11.26
C TRP A 382 -8.89 12.73 12.09
N GLY A 383 -8.74 12.35 13.36
CA GLY A 383 -7.62 12.75 14.22
C GLY A 383 -6.44 11.78 14.23
N MET A 384 -6.49 10.67 13.49
CA MET A 384 -5.55 9.54 13.64
C MET A 384 -4.62 9.38 12.44
N GLY A 385 -3.34 9.72 12.59
CA GLY A 385 -2.28 9.42 11.63
C GLY A 385 -2.65 9.74 10.17
N GLN A 386 -2.46 8.79 9.27
CA GLN A 386 -2.81 8.98 7.85
C GLN A 386 -4.33 8.98 7.59
N MET A 387 -5.17 8.48 8.52
CA MET A 387 -6.62 8.60 8.43
C MET A 387 -7.10 10.05 8.46
N MET A 388 -6.25 10.98 8.88
CA MET A 388 -6.56 12.42 8.81
C MET A 388 -6.85 12.90 7.38
N ASN A 389 -6.38 12.18 6.36
CA ASN A 389 -6.59 12.51 4.94
C ASN A 389 -7.92 11.99 4.40
N VAL A 390 -8.58 11.05 5.10
CA VAL A 390 -9.85 10.46 4.65
C VAL A 390 -10.91 11.56 4.49
N LYS A 391 -11.49 11.62 3.29
CA LYS A 391 -12.46 12.64 2.90
C LYS A 391 -13.89 12.29 3.31
N MET A 392 -14.28 11.02 3.11
CA MET A 392 -15.61 10.52 3.44
C MET A 392 -15.53 9.36 4.42
N ILE A 393 -16.31 9.40 5.48
CA ILE A 393 -16.47 8.29 6.43
C ILE A 393 -17.93 7.89 6.48
N ILE A 394 -18.22 6.61 6.22
CA ILE A 394 -19.55 6.03 6.36
C ILE A 394 -19.52 5.09 7.56
N VAL A 395 -20.39 5.29 8.53
CA VAL A 395 -20.50 4.43 9.70
C VAL A 395 -21.82 3.66 9.65
N VAL A 396 -21.74 2.34 9.82
CA VAL A 396 -22.88 1.42 9.80
C VAL A 396 -22.93 0.56 11.05
N ASP A 397 -24.04 -0.11 11.28
CA ASP A 397 -24.21 -1.05 12.41
C ASP A 397 -23.30 -2.28 12.29
N ALA A 398 -23.02 -2.92 13.41
CA ALA A 398 -22.07 -4.03 13.56
C ALA A 398 -22.36 -5.26 12.67
N HIS A 399 -23.59 -5.48 12.30
CA HIS A 399 -24.02 -6.65 11.50
C HIS A 399 -23.86 -6.44 9.98
N VAL A 400 -23.61 -5.20 9.55
CA VAL A 400 -23.47 -4.86 8.13
C VAL A 400 -22.11 -5.32 7.61
N ASN A 401 -22.12 -6.05 6.50
CA ASN A 401 -20.88 -6.42 5.81
C ASN A 401 -20.32 -5.21 5.03
N VAL A 402 -19.33 -4.54 5.63
CA VAL A 402 -18.71 -3.36 5.00
C VAL A 402 -17.94 -3.68 3.72
N GLN A 403 -17.59 -4.95 3.47
CA GLN A 403 -16.94 -5.37 2.23
C GLN A 403 -17.93 -5.47 1.05
N ASP A 404 -19.23 -5.52 1.33
CA ASP A 404 -20.29 -5.44 0.31
C ASP A 404 -20.81 -4.00 0.18
N MET A 405 -20.27 -3.25 -0.75
CA MET A 405 -20.69 -1.86 -0.99
C MET A 405 -22.16 -1.74 -1.44
N LYS A 406 -22.78 -2.81 -1.98
CA LYS A 406 -24.21 -2.78 -2.33
C LYS A 406 -25.05 -2.78 -1.07
N GLU A 407 -24.70 -3.59 -0.07
CA GLU A 407 -25.35 -3.57 1.24
C GLU A 407 -25.11 -2.23 1.93
N VAL A 408 -23.89 -1.70 1.92
CA VAL A 408 -23.56 -0.40 2.53
C VAL A 408 -24.42 0.72 1.94
N TRP A 409 -24.50 0.83 0.61
CA TRP A 409 -25.33 1.86 -0.04
C TRP A 409 -26.82 1.65 0.23
N TRP A 410 -27.29 0.40 0.30
CA TRP A 410 -28.66 0.14 0.69
C TRP A 410 -28.95 0.66 2.11
N ARG A 411 -28.03 0.48 3.07
CA ARG A 411 -28.15 1.06 4.42
C ARG A 411 -28.15 2.58 4.39
N VAL A 412 -27.20 3.19 3.70
CA VAL A 412 -27.12 4.65 3.57
C VAL A 412 -28.45 5.22 3.06
N PHE A 413 -28.99 4.66 1.97
CA PHE A 413 -30.22 5.20 1.37
C PHE A 413 -31.48 5.01 2.22
N ASN A 414 -31.49 4.04 3.12
CA ASN A 414 -32.67 3.73 3.92
C ASN A 414 -32.59 4.22 5.39
N ASN A 415 -31.40 4.47 5.91
CA ASN A 415 -31.23 4.76 7.33
C ASN A 415 -30.98 6.27 7.60
N ILE A 416 -30.57 7.06 6.63
CA ILE A 416 -30.14 8.45 6.92
C ILE A 416 -31.27 9.47 6.75
N ASP A 417 -31.34 10.44 7.64
CA ASP A 417 -31.93 11.77 7.42
C ASP A 417 -30.80 12.77 7.20
N ALA A 418 -30.76 13.38 6.01
CA ALA A 418 -29.65 14.23 5.61
C ALA A 418 -29.40 15.44 6.53
N LYS A 419 -30.40 15.86 7.32
CA LYS A 419 -30.26 16.97 8.28
C LYS A 419 -29.60 16.51 9.59
N CYS A 420 -29.83 15.27 10.00
CA CYS A 420 -29.42 14.76 11.31
C CYS A 420 -28.18 13.88 11.24
N ASP A 421 -28.02 13.12 10.14
CA ASP A 421 -27.06 12.03 10.07
C ASP A 421 -25.82 12.35 9.22
N LEU A 422 -25.71 13.59 8.73
CA LEU A 422 -24.51 14.07 8.06
C LEU A 422 -23.67 14.95 9.00
N GLU A 423 -22.35 14.77 8.89
CA GLU A 423 -21.34 15.59 9.56
C GLU A 423 -20.44 16.22 8.51
N ILE A 424 -20.39 17.55 8.44
CA ILE A 424 -19.49 18.27 7.54
C ILE A 424 -18.49 19.04 8.39
N VAL A 425 -17.20 18.65 8.25
CA VAL A 425 -16.10 19.29 8.97
C VAL A 425 -15.03 19.78 7.99
N GLN A 426 -14.20 20.72 8.44
CA GLN A 426 -13.02 21.13 7.68
C GLN A 426 -11.76 20.50 8.30
N GLY A 427 -10.83 20.09 7.45
CA GLY A 427 -9.59 19.48 7.91
C GLY A 427 -8.60 19.18 6.79
N PRO A 428 -7.47 18.54 7.12
CA PRO A 428 -6.48 18.10 6.15
C PRO A 428 -7.09 17.13 5.13
N LEU A 429 -6.70 17.26 3.87
CA LEU A 429 -7.01 16.34 2.79
C LEU A 429 -5.71 15.91 2.13
N ASP A 430 -5.76 14.82 1.37
CA ASP A 430 -4.62 14.39 0.59
C ASP A 430 -4.19 15.48 -0.41
N VAL A 431 -2.90 15.54 -0.69
CA VAL A 431 -2.33 16.51 -1.64
C VAL A 431 -2.87 16.32 -3.06
N LEU A 432 -3.32 15.11 -3.38
CA LEU A 432 -3.89 14.75 -4.68
C LEU A 432 -5.41 14.95 -4.75
N ASP A 433 -6.06 15.39 -3.67
CA ASP A 433 -7.46 15.79 -3.73
C ASP A 433 -7.60 17.09 -4.54
N HIS A 434 -8.05 16.94 -5.78
CA HIS A 434 -8.25 18.05 -6.72
C HIS A 434 -9.64 18.70 -6.61
N SER A 435 -10.56 18.12 -5.84
CA SER A 435 -11.93 18.62 -5.70
C SER A 435 -12.08 19.70 -4.64
N SER A 436 -11.12 19.81 -3.72
CA SER A 436 -11.14 20.86 -2.70
C SER A 436 -10.72 22.21 -3.28
N PRO A 437 -11.29 23.33 -2.78
CA PRO A 437 -10.96 24.67 -3.28
C PRO A 437 -9.54 25.11 -2.94
N MET A 438 -8.89 24.45 -1.98
CA MET A 438 -7.53 24.73 -1.54
C MET A 438 -6.73 23.45 -1.48
N ALA A 439 -5.45 23.51 -1.85
CA ALA A 439 -4.56 22.37 -1.74
C ALA A 439 -4.35 21.92 -0.29
N LYS A 440 -4.42 20.61 -0.04
CA LYS A 440 -4.11 19.96 1.24
C LYS A 440 -5.13 20.14 2.37
N TRP A 441 -6.21 20.87 2.17
CA TRP A 441 -7.29 20.97 3.14
C TRP A 441 -8.63 21.32 2.47
N GLY A 442 -9.71 20.93 3.09
CA GLY A 442 -11.07 21.19 2.59
C GLY A 442 -12.13 20.61 3.48
N SER A 443 -13.32 20.42 2.93
CA SER A 443 -14.44 19.85 3.64
C SER A 443 -14.43 18.32 3.57
N LYS A 444 -14.83 17.68 4.67
CA LYS A 444 -14.98 16.25 4.84
C LYS A 444 -16.42 15.90 5.15
N LEU A 445 -16.86 14.73 4.76
CA LEU A 445 -18.22 14.24 4.96
C LEU A 445 -18.22 12.99 5.82
N GLY A 446 -18.94 13.03 6.94
CA GLY A 446 -19.33 11.86 7.71
C GLY A 446 -20.79 11.51 7.44
N ILE A 447 -21.09 10.24 7.29
CA ILE A 447 -22.44 9.69 7.12
C ILE A 447 -22.68 8.69 8.24
N ASP A 448 -23.60 9.01 9.17
CA ASP A 448 -24.08 8.07 10.17
C ASP A 448 -25.25 7.27 9.59
N ALA A 449 -24.96 6.07 9.09
CA ALA A 449 -25.97 5.15 8.55
C ALA A 449 -26.30 4.03 9.55
N THR A 450 -25.98 4.20 10.84
CA THR A 450 -26.47 3.34 11.92
C THR A 450 -27.95 3.60 12.17
N LYS A 451 -28.66 2.66 12.81
CA LYS A 451 -30.01 2.93 13.30
C LYS A 451 -29.97 4.06 14.33
N THR A 452 -30.64 5.18 14.03
CA THR A 452 -30.76 6.33 14.93
C THR A 452 -31.67 5.99 16.11
N TRP A 453 -31.23 6.30 17.32
CA TRP A 453 -31.99 6.01 18.54
C TRP A 453 -32.99 7.13 18.90
N PRO A 454 -34.02 6.86 19.73
CA PRO A 454 -34.93 7.89 20.21
C PRO A 454 -34.22 9.08 20.86
N GLU A 455 -33.14 8.84 21.62
CA GLU A 455 -32.32 9.85 22.26
C GLU A 455 -31.55 10.74 21.27
N GLU A 456 -31.43 10.29 20.02
CA GLU A 456 -30.84 11.04 18.91
C GLU A 456 -31.90 11.82 18.10
N GLY A 457 -33.18 11.77 18.54
CA GLY A 457 -34.29 12.48 17.94
C GLY A 457 -35.14 11.64 16.98
N HIS A 458 -34.92 10.35 16.86
CA HIS A 458 -35.74 9.46 16.04
C HIS A 458 -36.98 8.99 16.79
N ALA A 459 -38.08 9.71 16.62
CA ALA A 459 -39.34 9.42 17.35
C ALA A 459 -40.17 8.26 16.77
N ARG A 460 -39.84 7.78 15.58
CA ARG A 460 -40.56 6.69 14.92
C ARG A 460 -39.96 5.35 15.31
N GLU A 461 -40.82 4.34 15.41
CA GLU A 461 -40.37 2.96 15.51
C GLU A 461 -39.70 2.50 14.20
N TRP A 462 -38.53 1.87 14.30
CA TRP A 462 -37.87 1.24 13.16
C TRP A 462 -38.63 -0.03 12.78
N PRO A 463 -39.00 -0.21 11.50
CA PRO A 463 -39.55 -1.48 11.05
C PRO A 463 -38.49 -2.58 11.10
N ASP A 464 -38.96 -3.82 11.28
CA ASP A 464 -38.09 -4.98 11.18
C ASP A 464 -37.59 -5.18 9.75
N GLU A 465 -36.37 -5.70 9.66
CA GLU A 465 -35.80 -6.11 8.39
C GLU A 465 -36.46 -7.39 7.88
N ILE A 466 -36.68 -7.47 6.58
CA ILE A 466 -37.23 -8.68 5.95
C ILE A 466 -36.11 -9.73 5.91
N VAL A 467 -36.24 -10.75 6.73
CA VAL A 467 -35.32 -11.90 6.74
C VAL A 467 -36.11 -13.19 6.70
N MET A 468 -35.60 -14.18 5.97
CA MET A 468 -36.24 -15.51 5.94
C MET A 468 -36.00 -16.25 7.26
N SER A 469 -36.98 -17.01 7.73
CA SER A 469 -36.82 -17.81 8.93
C SER A 469 -35.74 -18.91 8.77
N GLU A 470 -35.03 -19.18 9.87
CA GLU A 470 -33.89 -20.12 9.84
C GLU A 470 -34.25 -21.52 9.36
N ASP A 471 -35.46 -22.01 9.71
CA ASP A 471 -35.96 -23.31 9.29
C ASP A 471 -36.18 -23.39 7.78
N ILE A 472 -36.65 -22.31 7.16
CA ILE A 472 -36.79 -22.24 5.69
C ILE A 472 -35.43 -22.15 5.00
N VAL A 473 -34.50 -21.31 5.55
CA VAL A 473 -33.13 -21.24 5.02
C VAL A 473 -32.46 -22.62 5.05
N LYS A 474 -32.56 -23.32 6.20
CA LYS A 474 -31.98 -24.66 6.36
C LYS A 474 -32.61 -25.65 5.35
N ARG A 475 -33.92 -25.67 5.25
CA ARG A 475 -34.65 -26.56 4.31
C ARG A 475 -34.29 -26.31 2.85
N VAL A 476 -34.10 -25.04 2.46
CA VAL A 476 -33.71 -24.69 1.10
C VAL A 476 -32.25 -25.11 0.84
N ASN A 477 -31.34 -24.88 1.83
CA ASN A 477 -29.94 -25.29 1.70
C ASN A 477 -29.79 -26.83 1.56
N GLU A 478 -30.54 -27.60 2.35
CA GLU A 478 -30.52 -29.06 2.28
C GLU A 478 -31.00 -29.59 0.90
N ARG A 479 -31.84 -28.83 0.23
CA ARG A 479 -32.45 -29.20 -1.06
C ARG A 479 -31.86 -28.42 -2.25
N TRP A 480 -30.78 -27.62 -2.05
CA TRP A 480 -30.28 -26.70 -3.08
C TRP A 480 -30.00 -27.40 -4.42
N LYS A 481 -29.36 -28.58 -4.35
CA LYS A 481 -29.06 -29.40 -5.54
C LYS A 481 -30.30 -29.88 -6.31
N GLU A 482 -31.43 -30.06 -5.59
CA GLU A 482 -32.68 -30.48 -6.25
C GLU A 482 -33.22 -29.40 -7.18
N PHE A 483 -32.84 -28.13 -6.96
CA PHE A 483 -33.31 -26.99 -7.78
C PHE A 483 -32.47 -26.78 -9.05
N GLY A 484 -31.35 -27.49 -9.22
CA GLY A 484 -30.46 -27.35 -10.38
C GLY A 484 -29.81 -25.98 -10.51
N LEU A 485 -29.52 -25.32 -9.37
CA LEU A 485 -28.96 -23.97 -9.28
C LEU A 485 -27.50 -23.98 -8.75
N ASP A 486 -26.75 -25.03 -9.00
CA ASP A 486 -25.34 -25.18 -8.59
C ASP A 486 -24.39 -24.30 -9.39
#